data_8f8fb04952cfe91cc276d1fd3192d974
#
_entry.id   8f8fb04952cfe91cc276d1fd3192d974
#
_cell.length_a   1.000
_cell.length_b   1.000
_cell.length_c   1.000
_cell.angle_alpha   90.00
_cell.angle_beta   90.00
_cell.angle_gamma   90.00
#
_symmetry.space_group_name_H-M   'P 1'
#
loop_
_entity.id
_entity.type
_entity.pdbx_description
1 polymer ?
#
loop_
_entity_poly.entity_id
_entity_poly.type
_entity_poly.pdbx_seq_one_letter_code
_entity_poly.pdbx_strand_id
1 'polypeptide(L)'
;KKIPVIKAGAATLFQAKLPNPSWFAGYLGVKFDLLGGLVKGKIRLKITFGEECELVMPGGSPLGFPVISDIKPDDQTTDVDVFTAPQVAFNMPVGKPFELEEDAGPKSYRLNLEEFSVSAGGEKLAGRLEWNSNRDAVSFYSHEVLPPQTPLKVLARVCFEEWRNGRWEVVYTAGQKAYEQMEAGFTTGEAPDNIPLQNIEYCYPVKDQQFFLAGESSEGYIQLKRGQSYLFAPEYSHEIRFDGADGTGHRVDFQYNRSQNRLVYRMPAVSGAT
;
A
#
# COMPACT_ATOMS: atom_id res chain seq x y z
N LYS A 1 -38.77 4.40 -32.34
CA LYS A 1 -37.82 4.71 -31.23
C LYS A 1 -38.60 4.75 -29.93
N LYS A 2 -38.34 3.80 -29.00
CA LYS A 2 -38.98 3.82 -27.69
C LYS A 2 -38.23 4.84 -26.81
N ILE A 3 -38.91 5.90 -26.40
CA ILE A 3 -38.35 6.88 -25.45
C ILE A 3 -38.66 6.38 -24.04
N PRO A 4 -37.66 6.18 -23.18
CA PRO A 4 -37.90 5.78 -21.81
C PRO A 4 -38.62 6.92 -21.10
N VAL A 5 -39.78 6.63 -20.51
CA VAL A 5 -40.62 7.61 -19.83
C VAL A 5 -40.07 7.95 -18.43
N ILE A 6 -39.38 7.00 -17.81
CA ILE A 6 -38.82 7.16 -16.45
C ILE A 6 -37.39 6.62 -16.42
N LYS A 7 -36.47 7.40 -15.89
CA LYS A 7 -35.15 6.97 -15.48
C LYS A 7 -34.97 7.35 -14.01
N ALA A 8 -34.66 6.39 -13.15
CA ALA A 8 -34.41 6.61 -11.75
C ALA A 8 -33.15 5.88 -11.31
N GLY A 9 -32.36 6.50 -10.45
CA GLY A 9 -31.19 5.92 -9.79
C GLY A 9 -31.22 6.28 -8.31
N ALA A 10 -30.88 5.33 -7.45
CA ALA A 10 -30.80 5.53 -6.01
C ALA A 10 -29.41 5.13 -5.52
N ALA A 11 -28.87 5.89 -4.57
CA ALA A 11 -27.67 5.57 -3.83
C ALA A 11 -27.94 5.73 -2.34
N THR A 12 -27.44 4.78 -1.53
CA THR A 12 -27.61 4.79 -0.07
C THR A 12 -26.25 4.74 0.60
N LEU A 13 -26.08 5.55 1.63
CA LEU A 13 -24.96 5.51 2.55
C LEU A 13 -25.51 5.29 3.97
N PHE A 14 -24.98 4.30 4.70
CA PHE A 14 -25.36 4.00 6.07
C PHE A 14 -24.16 4.09 7.00
N GLN A 15 -24.37 4.72 8.15
CA GLN A 15 -23.43 4.75 9.26
C GLN A 15 -24.16 4.26 10.52
N ALA A 16 -23.52 3.38 11.29
CA ALA A 16 -24.08 2.88 12.53
C ALA A 16 -22.99 2.67 13.59
N LYS A 17 -23.34 2.91 14.85
CA LYS A 17 -22.49 2.61 16.01
C LYS A 17 -23.29 1.76 17.01
N LEU A 18 -22.69 0.66 17.41
CA LEU A 18 -23.18 -0.25 18.45
C LEU A 18 -22.03 -0.55 19.43
N PRO A 19 -22.25 -0.88 20.74
CA PRO A 19 -23.55 -1.00 21.37
C PRO A 19 -23.99 0.22 22.15
N ASN A 20 -23.33 1.18 22.69
CA ASN A 20 -23.96 2.25 23.49
C ASN A 20 -23.13 3.54 23.52
N PRO A 21 -23.67 4.74 23.17
CA PRO A 21 -25.00 4.93 22.61
C PRO A 21 -25.14 4.38 21.18
N SER A 22 -26.27 3.74 20.88
CA SER A 22 -26.60 3.27 19.55
C SER A 22 -27.12 4.43 18.70
N TRP A 23 -26.51 4.69 17.57
CA TRP A 23 -27.04 5.63 16.61
C TRP A 23 -26.95 5.06 15.20
N PHE A 24 -27.81 5.55 14.34
CA PHE A 24 -27.86 5.20 12.93
C PHE A 24 -28.10 6.46 12.13
N ALA A 25 -27.31 6.68 11.10
CA ALA A 25 -27.54 7.72 10.12
C ALA A 25 -27.49 7.11 8.71
N GLY A 26 -28.52 7.36 7.93
CA GLY A 26 -28.62 6.93 6.55
C GLY A 26 -28.89 8.12 5.63
N TYR A 27 -28.24 8.13 4.49
CA TYR A 27 -28.50 9.08 3.43
C TYR A 27 -29.03 8.33 2.22
N LEU A 28 -30.22 8.71 1.74
CA LEU A 28 -30.80 8.20 0.51
C LEU A 28 -30.77 9.31 -0.53
N GLY A 29 -29.97 9.15 -1.58
CA GLY A 29 -29.99 10.03 -2.74
C GLY A 29 -30.80 9.42 -3.87
N VAL A 30 -31.82 10.08 -4.34
CA VAL A 30 -32.61 9.65 -5.49
C VAL A 30 -32.48 10.68 -6.61
N LYS A 31 -32.07 10.24 -7.79
CA LYS A 31 -32.15 11.02 -9.03
C LYS A 31 -33.29 10.49 -9.87
N PHE A 32 -34.11 11.37 -10.40
CA PHE A 32 -35.16 10.98 -11.34
C PHE A 32 -35.18 11.89 -12.56
N ASP A 33 -35.53 11.29 -13.68
CA ASP A 33 -35.72 11.95 -14.97
C ASP A 33 -37.04 11.42 -15.55
N LEU A 34 -38.00 12.29 -15.66
CA LEU A 34 -39.33 11.98 -16.14
C LEU A 34 -39.57 12.65 -17.50
N LEU A 35 -40.36 11.99 -18.33
CA LEU A 35 -40.79 12.50 -19.65
C LEU A 35 -39.61 12.90 -20.55
N GLY A 36 -38.53 12.08 -20.55
CA GLY A 36 -37.39 12.32 -21.46
C GLY A 36 -36.58 13.58 -21.15
N GLY A 37 -36.57 14.02 -19.87
CA GLY A 37 -35.77 15.17 -19.45
C GLY A 37 -36.54 16.45 -19.18
N LEU A 38 -37.86 16.44 -19.35
CA LEU A 38 -38.73 17.60 -19.06
C LEU A 38 -38.82 17.89 -17.56
N VAL A 39 -38.75 16.83 -16.72
CA VAL A 39 -38.74 16.95 -15.26
C VAL A 39 -37.54 16.16 -14.73
N LYS A 40 -36.58 16.87 -14.14
CA LYS A 40 -35.42 16.28 -13.49
C LYS A 40 -35.40 16.71 -12.04
N GLY A 41 -35.12 15.76 -11.13
CA GLY A 41 -35.01 16.08 -9.72
C GLY A 41 -33.99 15.20 -9.02
N LYS A 42 -33.45 15.74 -7.94
CA LYS A 42 -32.63 15.03 -6.98
C LYS A 42 -33.24 15.21 -5.59
N ILE A 43 -33.45 14.14 -4.86
CA ILE A 43 -33.93 14.17 -3.49
C ILE A 43 -32.83 13.53 -2.64
N ARG A 44 -32.45 14.18 -1.55
CA ARG A 44 -31.59 13.62 -0.52
C ARG A 44 -32.37 13.58 0.79
N LEU A 45 -32.56 12.39 1.33
CA LEU A 45 -33.17 12.17 2.62
C LEU A 45 -32.08 11.76 3.61
N LYS A 46 -31.96 12.47 4.72
CA LYS A 46 -31.19 12.04 5.88
C LYS A 46 -32.15 11.38 6.86
N ILE A 47 -31.89 10.13 7.23
CA ILE A 47 -32.62 9.39 8.25
C ILE A 47 -31.66 9.18 9.41
N THR A 48 -31.97 9.74 10.58
CA THR A 48 -31.23 9.54 11.81
C THR A 48 -32.06 8.85 12.83
N PHE A 49 -31.50 7.91 13.57
CA PHE A 49 -32.13 7.22 14.68
C PHE A 49 -31.12 7.10 15.82
N GLY A 50 -31.51 7.50 17.03
CA GLY A 50 -30.64 7.56 18.21
C GLY A 50 -29.97 8.92 18.43
N GLU A 51 -29.23 9.06 19.51
CA GLU A 51 -28.44 10.25 19.78
C GLU A 51 -27.16 10.24 18.94
N GLU A 52 -27.02 11.21 18.05
CA GLU A 52 -25.83 11.43 17.24
C GLU A 52 -24.71 11.95 18.16
N CYS A 53 -23.79 11.06 18.57
CA CYS A 53 -22.54 11.52 19.14
C CYS A 53 -21.70 12.11 18.01
N GLU A 54 -21.47 13.41 18.05
CA GLU A 54 -20.44 14.02 17.22
C GLU A 54 -19.10 13.33 17.52
N LEU A 55 -18.66 12.46 16.63
CA LEU A 55 -17.27 12.04 16.57
C LEU A 55 -16.47 13.28 16.14
N VAL A 56 -16.05 14.07 17.12
CA VAL A 56 -15.04 15.10 16.93
C VAL A 56 -13.73 14.37 16.71
N MET A 57 -13.49 13.92 15.48
CA MET A 57 -12.14 13.58 15.06
C MET A 57 -11.38 14.90 14.89
N PRO A 58 -10.26 15.10 15.58
CA PRO A 58 -9.39 16.25 15.29
C PRO A 58 -9.00 16.16 13.81
N GLY A 59 -9.47 17.10 13.00
CA GLY A 59 -9.26 17.10 11.55
C GLY A 59 -10.30 16.34 10.72
N GLY A 60 -11.51 16.10 11.24
CA GLY A 60 -12.54 15.24 10.63
C GLY A 60 -12.76 15.43 9.12
N SER A 61 -13.03 14.32 8.44
CA SER A 61 -13.36 14.29 7.02
C SER A 61 -14.51 15.23 6.70
N PRO A 62 -14.34 16.19 5.76
CA PRO A 62 -15.45 17.04 5.32
C PRO A 62 -16.57 16.25 4.62
N LEU A 63 -16.37 14.97 4.39
CA LEU A 63 -17.33 14.08 3.72
C LEU A 63 -18.35 13.46 4.68
N GLY A 64 -18.14 13.55 6.00
CA GLY A 64 -19.03 12.95 7.01
C GLY A 64 -18.91 11.42 7.11
N PHE A 65 -17.89 10.81 6.50
CA PHE A 65 -17.55 9.39 6.65
C PHE A 65 -16.01 9.21 6.56
N PRO A 66 -15.45 8.16 7.18
CA PRO A 66 -14.03 7.88 7.09
C PRO A 66 -13.62 7.52 5.67
N VAL A 67 -12.48 8.06 5.25
CA VAL A 67 -11.89 7.79 3.94
C VAL A 67 -10.88 6.66 4.01
N ILE A 68 -10.08 6.60 5.07
CA ILE A 68 -9.18 5.47 5.32
C ILE A 68 -10.04 4.34 5.89
N SER A 69 -10.13 3.25 5.15
CA SER A 69 -10.98 2.11 5.51
C SER A 69 -10.27 1.19 6.49
N ASP A 70 -8.99 0.89 6.22
CA ASP A 70 -8.27 -0.14 6.96
C ASP A 70 -6.75 -0.02 6.75
N ILE A 71 -5.98 -0.50 7.73
CA ILE A 71 -4.53 -0.69 7.65
C ILE A 71 -4.22 -2.16 7.95
N LYS A 72 -3.37 -2.75 7.11
CA LYS A 72 -2.82 -4.10 7.36
C LYS A 72 -1.29 -4.04 7.50
N PRO A 73 -0.68 -4.83 8.40
CA PRO A 73 -1.34 -5.71 9.40
C PRO A 73 -2.27 -4.95 10.35
N ASP A 74 -3.24 -5.66 10.94
CA ASP A 74 -4.14 -5.10 11.95
C ASP A 74 -3.34 -4.59 13.16
N ASP A 75 -3.92 -3.60 13.84
CA ASP A 75 -3.31 -3.05 15.05
C ASP A 75 -3.09 -4.15 16.11
N GLN A 76 -1.94 -4.10 16.78
CA GLN A 76 -1.48 -5.06 17.79
C GLN A 76 -1.25 -6.50 17.29
N THR A 77 -1.21 -6.73 15.98
CA THR A 77 -0.82 -8.05 15.45
C THR A 77 0.64 -8.35 15.79
N THR A 78 0.90 -9.57 16.21
CA THR A 78 2.23 -10.08 16.51
C THR A 78 2.64 -11.20 15.56
N ASP A 79 3.92 -11.51 15.53
CA ASP A 79 4.49 -12.56 14.67
C ASP A 79 4.23 -12.36 13.17
N VAL A 80 4.26 -11.10 12.75
CA VAL A 80 4.06 -10.73 11.33
C VAL A 80 5.31 -11.11 10.54
N ASP A 81 5.11 -11.80 9.41
CA ASP A 81 6.21 -12.17 8.51
C ASP A 81 7.01 -10.93 8.07
N VAL A 82 8.34 -11.00 8.18
CA VAL A 82 9.26 -9.92 7.81
C VAL A 82 9.18 -9.53 6.32
N PHE A 83 8.62 -10.37 5.47
CA PHE A 83 8.35 -10.09 4.06
C PHE A 83 6.97 -9.45 3.81
N THR A 84 6.23 -9.14 4.87
CA THR A 84 4.93 -8.47 4.72
C THR A 84 5.11 -7.10 4.07
N ALA A 85 4.19 -6.74 3.19
CA ALA A 85 4.04 -5.38 2.66
C ALA A 85 2.84 -4.72 3.37
N PRO A 86 3.05 -3.82 4.33
CA PRO A 86 1.95 -3.08 4.95
C PRO A 86 1.10 -2.37 3.90
N GLN A 87 -0.21 -2.34 4.12
CA GLN A 87 -1.19 -1.80 3.17
C GLN A 87 -2.15 -0.85 3.85
N VAL A 88 -2.62 0.11 3.08
CA VAL A 88 -3.74 0.98 3.46
C VAL A 88 -4.82 0.87 2.40
N ALA A 89 -6.05 0.66 2.85
CA ALA A 89 -7.24 0.67 2.00
C ALA A 89 -8.06 1.94 2.23
N PHE A 90 -8.70 2.42 1.17
CA PHE A 90 -9.53 3.62 1.20
C PHE A 90 -10.93 3.31 0.69
N ASN A 91 -11.92 3.99 1.27
CA ASN A 91 -13.33 3.87 0.86
C ASN A 91 -13.63 4.52 -0.50
N MET A 92 -12.65 5.23 -1.06
CA MET A 92 -12.76 5.84 -2.39
C MET A 92 -11.37 6.05 -3.02
N PRO A 93 -11.31 6.16 -4.35
CA PRO A 93 -10.03 6.28 -5.06
C PRO A 93 -9.26 7.56 -4.68
N VAL A 94 -8.00 7.42 -4.33
CA VAL A 94 -7.08 8.53 -4.04
C VAL A 94 -6.53 9.13 -5.34
N GLY A 95 -6.53 10.44 -5.43
CA GLY A 95 -6.05 11.19 -6.60
C GLY A 95 -7.04 11.26 -7.76
N LYS A 96 -8.21 10.63 -7.67
CA LYS A 96 -9.28 10.76 -8.67
C LYS A 96 -10.29 11.82 -8.25
N PRO A 97 -10.70 12.73 -9.15
CA PRO A 97 -11.73 13.70 -8.87
C PRO A 97 -13.11 13.06 -8.64
N PHE A 98 -13.88 13.63 -7.74
CA PHE A 98 -15.28 13.32 -7.52
C PHE A 98 -16.07 14.63 -7.25
N GLU A 99 -17.36 14.59 -7.47
CA GLU A 99 -18.22 15.76 -7.28
C GLU A 99 -19.10 15.60 -6.05
N LEU A 100 -19.17 16.66 -5.25
CA LEU A 100 -20.14 16.81 -4.16
C LEU A 100 -21.13 17.89 -4.53
N GLU A 101 -22.41 17.64 -4.28
CA GLU A 101 -23.45 18.63 -4.40
C GLU A 101 -23.51 19.45 -3.13
N GLU A 102 -23.21 20.73 -3.20
CA GLU A 102 -23.34 21.70 -2.12
C GLU A 102 -24.49 22.67 -2.40
N ASP A 103 -24.88 23.49 -1.41
CA ASP A 103 -25.97 24.47 -1.54
C ASP A 103 -25.69 25.47 -2.69
N ALA A 104 -24.43 25.78 -2.94
CA ALA A 104 -23.97 26.69 -3.99
C ALA A 104 -23.76 26.01 -5.36
N GLY A 105 -24.04 24.70 -5.48
CA GLY A 105 -23.87 23.89 -6.67
C GLY A 105 -22.74 22.84 -6.53
N PRO A 106 -22.52 22.02 -7.58
CA PRO A 106 -21.54 20.94 -7.52
C PRO A 106 -20.12 21.50 -7.44
N LYS A 107 -19.33 20.92 -6.56
CA LYS A 107 -17.90 21.17 -6.45
C LYS A 107 -17.10 19.91 -6.66
N SER A 108 -15.94 20.04 -7.30
CA SER A 108 -15.02 18.93 -7.53
C SER A 108 -13.99 18.84 -6.42
N TYR A 109 -13.86 17.66 -5.86
CA TYR A 109 -12.91 17.32 -4.82
C TYR A 109 -12.03 16.17 -5.24
N ARG A 110 -10.88 16.02 -4.61
CA ARG A 110 -10.08 14.80 -4.64
C ARG A 110 -9.38 14.57 -3.30
N LEU A 111 -9.04 13.32 -3.06
CA LEU A 111 -8.15 12.92 -1.97
C LEU A 111 -6.71 12.96 -2.43
N ASN A 112 -5.83 13.40 -1.55
CA ASN A 112 -4.39 13.33 -1.78
C ASN A 112 -3.73 12.58 -0.61
N LEU A 113 -2.97 11.51 -0.93
CA LEU A 113 -2.16 10.80 0.07
C LEU A 113 -0.98 11.70 0.44
N GLU A 114 -1.00 12.20 1.65
CA GLU A 114 0.03 13.08 2.19
C GLU A 114 1.20 12.32 2.75
N GLU A 115 0.88 11.25 3.45
CA GLU A 115 1.85 10.39 4.09
C GLU A 115 1.35 8.95 4.14
N PHE A 116 2.20 8.03 3.77
CA PHE A 116 2.13 6.64 4.13
C PHE A 116 3.54 6.19 4.48
N SER A 117 3.78 5.92 5.75
CA SER A 117 5.09 5.55 6.28
C SER A 117 5.00 4.36 7.22
N VAL A 118 6.06 3.58 7.22
CA VAL A 118 6.31 2.49 8.17
C VAL A 118 7.58 2.85 8.93
N SER A 119 7.54 2.76 10.25
CA SER A 119 8.66 3.15 11.11
C SER A 119 8.96 2.11 12.19
N ALA A 120 10.23 2.01 12.56
CA ALA A 120 10.75 1.22 13.66
C ALA A 120 11.51 2.15 14.63
N GLY A 121 11.20 2.13 15.92
CA GLY A 121 11.86 2.99 16.91
C GLY A 121 11.81 4.49 16.57
N GLY A 122 10.82 4.94 15.80
CA GLY A 122 10.67 6.34 15.35
C GLY A 122 11.37 6.66 14.02
N GLU A 123 12.19 5.78 13.48
CA GLU A 123 12.85 5.96 12.19
C GLU A 123 12.01 5.36 11.05
N LYS A 124 11.80 6.13 9.98
CA LYS A 124 11.06 5.66 8.80
C LYS A 124 11.90 4.67 8.00
N LEU A 125 11.29 3.55 7.66
CA LEU A 125 11.92 2.57 6.78
C LEU A 125 11.96 3.08 5.33
N ALA A 126 13.06 2.79 4.64
CA ALA A 126 13.18 3.05 3.21
C ALA A 126 12.34 2.04 2.42
N GLY A 127 11.62 2.52 1.41
CA GLY A 127 10.78 1.67 0.57
C GLY A 127 10.08 2.44 -0.53
N ARG A 128 9.23 1.74 -1.28
CA ARG A 128 8.42 2.32 -2.35
C ARG A 128 6.94 2.01 -2.13
N LEU A 129 6.10 2.85 -2.67
CA LEU A 129 4.64 2.69 -2.64
C LEU A 129 4.16 2.15 -3.98
N GLU A 130 3.30 1.14 -3.92
CA GLU A 130 2.63 0.59 -5.10
C GLU A 130 1.12 0.65 -4.93
N TRP A 131 0.47 1.29 -5.90
CA TRP A 131 -0.98 1.42 -5.93
C TRP A 131 -1.61 0.28 -6.72
N ASN A 132 -2.78 -0.16 -6.28
CA ASN A 132 -3.62 -0.99 -7.14
C ASN A 132 -4.21 -0.17 -8.30
N SER A 133 -4.80 -0.85 -9.30
CA SER A 133 -5.36 -0.22 -10.50
C SER A 133 -6.50 0.77 -10.20
N ASN A 134 -7.27 0.52 -9.15
CA ASN A 134 -8.38 1.38 -8.75
C ASN A 134 -7.94 2.62 -7.97
N ARG A 135 -6.71 2.61 -7.41
CA ARG A 135 -6.18 3.63 -6.51
C ARG A 135 -6.96 3.75 -5.18
N ASP A 136 -7.56 2.67 -4.75
CA ASP A 136 -8.25 2.55 -3.47
C ASP A 136 -7.48 1.68 -2.46
N ALA A 137 -6.30 1.19 -2.82
CA ALA A 137 -5.35 0.54 -1.93
C ALA A 137 -3.91 0.84 -2.35
N VAL A 138 -3.04 1.00 -1.36
CA VAL A 138 -1.61 1.22 -1.54
C VAL A 138 -0.82 0.32 -0.60
N SER A 139 0.26 -0.29 -1.13
CA SER A 139 1.17 -1.16 -0.39
C SER A 139 2.52 -0.49 -0.25
N PHE A 140 3.16 -0.68 0.91
CA PHE A 140 4.54 -0.26 1.16
C PHE A 140 5.48 -1.45 1.01
N TYR A 141 6.37 -1.41 0.04
CA TYR A 141 7.44 -2.38 -0.16
C TYR A 141 8.74 -1.82 0.39
N SER A 142 9.18 -2.36 1.53
CA SER A 142 10.44 -1.99 2.15
C SER A 142 11.63 -2.39 1.25
N HIS A 143 12.70 -1.61 1.29
CA HIS A 143 13.94 -1.91 0.57
C HIS A 143 14.63 -3.16 1.15
N GLU A 144 14.77 -3.22 2.47
CA GLU A 144 15.17 -4.41 3.23
C GLU A 144 13.91 -5.13 3.71
N VAL A 145 14.00 -6.39 4.10
CA VAL A 145 12.92 -7.02 4.87
C VAL A 145 12.61 -6.20 6.12
N LEU A 146 11.42 -6.28 6.63
CA LEU A 146 11.08 -5.61 7.88
C LEU A 146 12.00 -6.09 9.01
N PRO A 147 12.46 -5.21 9.92
CA PRO A 147 13.29 -5.61 11.04
C PRO A 147 12.63 -6.75 11.83
N PRO A 148 13.34 -7.87 12.11
CA PRO A 148 12.74 -8.99 12.82
C PRO A 148 12.49 -8.68 14.30
N GLN A 149 11.49 -9.33 14.88
CA GLN A 149 11.12 -9.23 16.30
C GLN A 149 11.02 -7.78 16.80
N THR A 150 10.54 -6.88 15.92
CA THR A 150 10.56 -5.44 16.15
C THR A 150 9.15 -4.88 16.09
N PRO A 151 8.75 -4.03 17.05
CA PRO A 151 7.51 -3.27 16.95
C PRO A 151 7.63 -2.20 15.88
N LEU A 152 6.67 -2.20 14.97
CA LEU A 152 6.56 -1.29 13.85
C LEU A 152 5.28 -0.46 13.95
N LYS A 153 5.34 0.75 13.43
CA LYS A 153 4.19 1.64 13.34
C LYS A 153 3.93 2.02 11.89
N VAL A 154 2.68 1.89 11.47
CA VAL A 154 2.18 2.37 10.18
C VAL A 154 1.41 3.65 10.41
N LEU A 155 1.68 4.66 9.60
CA LEU A 155 0.94 5.92 9.57
C LEU A 155 0.44 6.18 8.17
N ALA A 156 -0.86 6.40 8.02
CA ALA A 156 -1.46 6.89 6.79
C ALA A 156 -2.17 8.22 7.04
N ARG A 157 -1.95 9.20 6.17
CA ARG A 157 -2.62 10.50 6.22
C ARG A 157 -3.03 10.92 4.83
N VAL A 158 -4.30 11.30 4.69
CA VAL A 158 -4.86 11.88 3.46
C VAL A 158 -5.38 13.28 3.74
N CYS A 159 -5.20 14.18 2.80
CA CYS A 159 -5.84 15.49 2.82
C CYS A 159 -6.88 15.62 1.70
N PHE A 160 -7.74 16.62 1.84
CA PHE A 160 -8.80 16.92 0.90
C PHE A 160 -8.39 18.14 0.08
N GLU A 161 -8.59 18.07 -1.23
CA GLU A 161 -8.35 19.18 -2.15
C GLU A 161 -9.62 19.47 -2.93
N GLU A 162 -9.93 20.75 -3.11
CA GLU A 162 -11.05 21.27 -3.91
C GLU A 162 -10.50 21.92 -5.18
N TRP A 163 -11.18 21.71 -6.29
CA TRP A 163 -10.85 22.41 -7.54
C TRP A 163 -11.39 23.83 -7.51
N ARG A 164 -10.46 24.80 -7.42
CA ARG A 164 -10.78 26.24 -7.40
C ARG A 164 -9.86 26.99 -8.35
N ASN A 165 -10.40 27.94 -9.08
CA ASN A 165 -9.61 28.85 -9.95
C ASN A 165 -8.63 28.12 -10.89
N GLY A 166 -9.00 26.94 -11.40
CA GLY A 166 -8.16 26.18 -12.33
C GLY A 166 -7.06 25.36 -11.69
N ARG A 167 -7.06 25.16 -10.37
CA ARG A 167 -6.08 24.35 -9.63
C ARG A 167 -6.71 23.63 -8.44
N TRP A 168 -6.02 22.62 -7.94
CA TRP A 168 -6.36 21.93 -6.71
C TRP A 168 -5.84 22.71 -5.51
N GLU A 169 -6.70 23.04 -4.60
CA GLU A 169 -6.38 23.77 -3.36
C GLU A 169 -6.78 22.92 -2.16
N VAL A 170 -5.90 22.90 -1.14
CA VAL A 170 -6.17 22.16 0.10
C VAL A 170 -7.37 22.75 0.81
N VAL A 171 -8.27 21.88 1.27
CA VAL A 171 -9.46 22.26 2.03
C VAL A 171 -9.07 22.55 3.49
N TYR A 172 -9.61 23.66 4.02
CA TYR A 172 -9.49 24.04 5.42
C TYR A 172 -10.87 24.07 6.06
N THR A 173 -10.97 23.49 7.25
CA THR A 173 -12.19 23.52 8.07
C THR A 173 -11.86 24.23 9.39
N ALA A 174 -12.63 25.25 9.74
CA ALA A 174 -12.38 26.08 10.92
C ALA A 174 -10.93 26.63 11.04
N GLY A 175 -10.31 26.96 9.89
CA GLY A 175 -8.93 27.48 9.83
C GLY A 175 -7.83 26.40 9.94
N GLN A 176 -8.20 25.15 10.08
CA GLN A 176 -7.26 24.02 10.09
C GLN A 176 -7.36 23.21 8.80
N LYS A 177 -6.24 22.66 8.36
CA LYS A 177 -6.18 21.77 7.21
C LYS A 177 -7.07 20.55 7.44
N ALA A 178 -7.97 20.27 6.50
CA ALA A 178 -8.78 19.08 6.54
C ALA A 178 -7.95 17.86 6.15
N TYR A 179 -7.77 16.94 7.08
CA TYR A 179 -7.08 15.67 6.85
C TYR A 179 -7.72 14.55 7.67
N GLU A 180 -7.51 13.33 7.23
CA GLU A 180 -7.81 12.13 7.99
C GLU A 180 -6.53 11.33 8.17
N GLN A 181 -6.33 10.79 9.36
CA GLN A 181 -5.16 10.01 9.71
C GLN A 181 -5.57 8.73 10.42
N MET A 182 -4.88 7.65 10.08
CA MET A 182 -5.00 6.37 10.76
C MET A 182 -3.62 5.82 11.07
N GLU A 183 -3.49 5.16 12.21
CA GLU A 183 -2.27 4.51 12.65
C GLU A 183 -2.56 3.07 13.06
N ALA A 184 -1.61 2.19 12.84
CA ALA A 184 -1.63 0.82 13.35
C ALA A 184 -0.22 0.41 13.77
N GLY A 185 -0.12 -0.35 14.86
CA GLY A 185 1.12 -0.93 15.33
C GLY A 185 1.09 -2.44 15.23
N PHE A 186 2.20 -3.04 14.80
CA PHE A 186 2.35 -4.50 14.78
C PHE A 186 3.78 -4.89 15.13
N THR A 187 4.00 -6.14 15.49
CA THR A 187 5.32 -6.68 15.79
C THR A 187 5.66 -7.78 14.81
N THR A 188 6.83 -7.70 14.19
CA THR A 188 7.35 -8.74 13.29
C THR A 188 7.77 -9.98 14.04
N GLY A 189 7.72 -11.13 13.37
CA GLY A 189 8.26 -12.39 13.82
C GLY A 189 9.77 -12.52 13.56
N GLU A 190 10.25 -13.76 13.61
CA GLU A 190 11.64 -14.08 13.32
C GLU A 190 11.96 -13.92 11.84
N ALA A 191 13.20 -13.54 11.54
CA ALA A 191 13.69 -13.56 10.17
C ALA A 191 14.26 -14.95 9.83
N PRO A 192 14.12 -15.43 8.58
CA PRO A 192 14.73 -16.69 8.17
C PRO A 192 16.26 -16.60 8.17
N ASP A 193 16.93 -17.70 8.48
CA ASP A 193 18.39 -17.85 8.45
C ASP A 193 18.95 -18.11 7.03
N ASN A 194 18.11 -18.02 6.02
CA ASN A 194 18.44 -18.25 4.63
C ASN A 194 17.73 -17.26 3.71
N ILE A 195 18.12 -17.22 2.44
CA ILE A 195 17.43 -16.47 1.40
C ILE A 195 16.33 -17.36 0.80
N PRO A 196 15.03 -17.07 1.07
CA PRO A 196 13.95 -17.82 0.45
C PRO A 196 13.93 -17.64 -1.07
N LEU A 197 13.64 -18.70 -1.81
CA LEU A 197 13.59 -18.65 -3.29
C LEU A 197 12.61 -17.57 -3.81
N GLN A 198 11.51 -17.35 -3.11
CA GLN A 198 10.55 -16.29 -3.48
C GLN A 198 11.11 -14.87 -3.34
N ASN A 199 12.18 -14.67 -2.56
CA ASN A 199 12.86 -13.39 -2.45
C ASN A 199 13.92 -13.16 -3.55
N ILE A 200 14.28 -14.19 -4.29
CA ILE A 200 15.15 -14.04 -5.46
C ILE A 200 14.31 -13.49 -6.62
N GLU A 201 14.71 -12.34 -7.13
CA GLU A 201 14.04 -11.74 -8.29
C GLU A 201 14.55 -12.39 -9.58
N TYR A 202 15.86 -12.47 -9.71
CA TYR A 202 16.56 -13.17 -10.78
C TYR A 202 18.01 -13.47 -10.37
N CYS A 203 18.65 -14.41 -11.04
CA CYS A 203 20.05 -14.73 -10.84
C CYS A 203 20.72 -15.09 -12.16
N TYR A 204 22.03 -14.99 -12.18
CA TYR A 204 22.86 -15.53 -13.25
C TYR A 204 24.06 -16.27 -12.65
N PRO A 205 24.31 -17.53 -13.02
CA PRO A 205 23.46 -18.37 -13.88
C PRO A 205 22.04 -18.55 -13.31
N VAL A 206 21.06 -18.78 -14.19
CA VAL A 206 19.70 -19.07 -13.73
C VAL A 206 19.64 -20.47 -13.14
N LYS A 207 18.75 -20.67 -12.19
CA LYS A 207 18.52 -21.98 -11.59
C LYS A 207 18.23 -23.02 -12.68
N ASP A 208 18.92 -24.16 -12.61
CA ASP A 208 18.78 -25.29 -13.53
C ASP A 208 19.10 -24.91 -15.01
N GLN A 209 19.96 -23.91 -15.22
CA GLN A 209 20.39 -23.49 -16.54
C GLN A 209 21.12 -24.65 -17.25
N GLN A 210 20.61 -25.01 -18.41
CA GLN A 210 21.26 -25.94 -19.31
C GLN A 210 22.11 -25.19 -20.35
N PHE A 211 23.12 -25.81 -20.91
CA PHE A 211 24.00 -25.26 -21.94
C PHE A 211 24.70 -23.95 -21.46
N PHE A 212 25.21 -23.99 -20.23
CA PHE A 212 25.97 -22.88 -19.69
C PHE A 212 27.32 -22.70 -20.43
N LEU A 213 27.58 -21.51 -20.96
CA LEU A 213 28.85 -21.16 -21.60
C LEU A 213 29.75 -20.44 -20.61
N ALA A 214 30.81 -21.08 -20.13
CA ALA A 214 31.72 -20.54 -19.12
C ALA A 214 32.38 -19.20 -19.54
N GLY A 215 32.48 -18.91 -20.83
CA GLY A 215 33.05 -17.66 -21.37
C GLY A 215 32.03 -16.52 -21.59
N GLU A 216 30.74 -16.74 -21.34
CA GLU A 216 29.69 -15.75 -21.61
C GLU A 216 29.72 -14.57 -20.60
N SER A 217 30.02 -14.87 -19.34
CA SER A 217 30.19 -13.86 -18.32
C SER A 217 31.27 -14.26 -17.31
N SER A 218 32.09 -13.30 -16.91
CA SER A 218 33.09 -13.47 -15.84
C SER A 218 32.48 -13.29 -14.44
N GLU A 219 31.23 -12.80 -14.35
CA GLU A 219 30.52 -12.52 -13.10
C GLU A 219 29.19 -13.22 -13.06
N GLY A 220 28.87 -13.76 -11.88
CA GLY A 220 27.55 -14.22 -11.52
C GLY A 220 26.91 -13.30 -10.46
N TYR A 221 25.59 -13.38 -10.35
CA TYR A 221 24.88 -12.55 -9.38
C TYR A 221 23.56 -13.18 -8.93
N ILE A 222 23.11 -12.75 -7.76
CA ILE A 222 21.77 -13.03 -7.24
C ILE A 222 21.16 -11.71 -6.86
N GLN A 223 20.05 -11.35 -7.51
CA GLN A 223 19.26 -10.16 -7.20
C GLN A 223 18.13 -10.53 -6.26
N LEU A 224 18.03 -9.82 -5.14
CA LEU A 224 16.95 -9.98 -4.18
C LEU A 224 15.87 -8.93 -4.41
N LYS A 225 14.61 -9.30 -4.23
CA LYS A 225 13.47 -8.38 -4.23
C LYS A 225 13.52 -7.43 -3.04
N ARG A 226 13.95 -7.96 -1.88
CA ARG A 226 14.18 -7.22 -0.65
C ARG A 226 15.51 -7.64 -0.05
N GLY A 227 16.24 -6.68 0.50
CA GLY A 227 17.50 -6.95 1.15
C GLY A 227 17.33 -7.83 2.40
N GLN A 228 18.31 -8.65 2.64
CA GLN A 228 18.47 -9.45 3.87
C GLN A 228 19.87 -9.19 4.43
N SER A 229 20.23 -7.92 4.61
CA SER A 229 21.58 -7.51 4.99
C SER A 229 22.04 -8.11 6.31
N TYR A 230 21.12 -8.47 7.20
CA TYR A 230 21.43 -9.17 8.46
C TYR A 230 22.12 -10.51 8.23
N LEU A 231 21.85 -11.21 7.12
CA LEU A 231 22.52 -12.47 6.78
C LEU A 231 24.00 -12.27 6.43
N PHE A 232 24.39 -11.04 6.07
CA PHE A 232 25.75 -10.70 5.65
C PHE A 232 26.52 -9.92 6.72
N ALA A 233 26.07 -10.01 7.97
CA ALA A 233 26.76 -9.40 9.10
C ALA A 233 28.10 -10.12 9.38
N PRO A 234 29.12 -9.40 9.92
CA PRO A 234 30.47 -9.94 10.10
C PRO A 234 30.60 -11.19 10.98
N GLU A 235 29.60 -11.46 11.82
CA GLU A 235 29.54 -12.63 12.71
C GLU A 235 29.24 -13.94 11.95
N TYR A 236 28.78 -13.86 10.70
CA TYR A 236 28.49 -15.02 9.87
C TYR A 236 29.64 -15.31 8.91
N SER A 237 29.95 -16.59 8.71
CA SER A 237 30.81 -17.05 7.63
C SER A 237 29.98 -17.43 6.41
N HIS A 238 30.38 -16.94 5.25
CA HIS A 238 29.66 -17.16 4.00
C HIS A 238 30.54 -17.87 2.99
N GLU A 239 29.95 -18.72 2.19
CA GLU A 239 30.64 -19.46 1.15
C GLU A 239 29.73 -19.57 -0.08
N ILE A 240 30.32 -19.29 -1.25
CA ILE A 240 29.76 -19.72 -2.53
C ILE A 240 30.67 -20.81 -3.08
N ARG A 241 30.10 -21.97 -3.35
CA ARG A 241 30.81 -23.13 -3.85
C ARG A 241 30.19 -23.62 -5.15
N PHE A 242 31.05 -23.89 -6.11
CA PHE A 242 30.70 -24.55 -7.36
C PHE A 242 31.24 -25.96 -7.33
N ASP A 243 30.39 -26.94 -7.50
CA ASP A 243 30.79 -28.37 -7.57
C ASP A 243 30.75 -28.82 -9.01
N GLY A 244 31.91 -29.22 -9.52
CA GLY A 244 32.05 -29.82 -10.84
C GLY A 244 31.56 -31.26 -10.88
N ALA A 245 31.15 -31.73 -12.06
CA ALA A 245 30.72 -33.11 -12.26
C ALA A 245 31.83 -34.15 -11.97
N ASP A 246 33.08 -33.74 -11.99
CA ASP A 246 34.28 -34.52 -11.67
C ASP A 246 34.59 -34.55 -10.15
N GLY A 247 33.76 -33.94 -9.33
CA GLY A 247 33.95 -33.83 -7.88
C GLY A 247 34.87 -32.68 -7.45
N THR A 248 35.36 -31.86 -8.39
CA THR A 248 36.14 -30.67 -8.04
C THR A 248 35.22 -29.58 -7.48
N GLY A 249 35.59 -29.01 -6.35
CA GLY A 249 34.88 -27.88 -5.73
C GLY A 249 35.67 -26.59 -5.84
N HIS A 250 35.05 -25.54 -6.34
CA HIS A 250 35.63 -24.19 -6.40
C HIS A 250 34.90 -23.25 -5.45
N ARG A 251 35.64 -22.65 -4.52
CA ARG A 251 35.14 -21.57 -3.68
C ARG A 251 35.40 -20.25 -4.36
N VAL A 252 34.42 -19.36 -4.30
CA VAL A 252 34.57 -18.01 -4.87
C VAL A 252 34.15 -16.99 -3.85
N ASP A 253 34.86 -15.87 -3.87
CA ASP A 253 34.51 -14.70 -3.09
C ASP A 253 33.33 -13.98 -3.72
N PHE A 254 32.50 -13.37 -2.88
CA PHE A 254 31.38 -12.57 -3.30
C PHE A 254 31.31 -11.24 -2.53
N GLN A 255 30.55 -10.32 -3.05
CA GLN A 255 30.20 -9.06 -2.41
C GLN A 255 28.70 -8.88 -2.37
N TYR A 256 28.17 -8.51 -1.22
CA TYR A 256 26.77 -8.09 -1.09
C TYR A 256 26.67 -6.57 -1.19
N ASN A 257 26.02 -6.11 -2.25
CA ASN A 257 25.71 -4.70 -2.44
C ASN A 257 24.37 -4.38 -1.80
N ARG A 258 24.39 -3.82 -0.60
CA ARG A 258 23.20 -3.48 0.18
C ARG A 258 22.29 -2.44 -0.52
N SER A 259 22.87 -1.49 -1.25
CA SER A 259 22.07 -0.47 -1.94
C SER A 259 21.27 -1.01 -3.13
N GLN A 260 21.71 -2.14 -3.66
CA GLN A 260 21.09 -2.80 -4.80
C GLN A 260 20.39 -4.12 -4.41
N ASN A 261 20.54 -4.58 -3.17
CA ASN A 261 20.08 -5.91 -2.73
C ASN A 261 20.62 -7.03 -3.60
N ARG A 262 21.91 -6.97 -3.94
CA ARG A 262 22.51 -7.85 -4.94
C ARG A 262 23.81 -8.47 -4.46
N LEU A 263 23.91 -9.80 -4.58
CA LEU A 263 25.16 -10.51 -4.46
C LEU A 263 25.83 -10.57 -5.83
N VAL A 264 27.15 -10.31 -5.87
CA VAL A 264 27.99 -10.44 -7.06
C VAL A 264 29.17 -11.31 -6.72
N TYR A 265 29.51 -12.26 -7.59
CA TYR A 265 30.65 -13.16 -7.43
C TYR A 265 31.33 -13.42 -8.76
N ARG A 266 32.62 -13.79 -8.71
CA ARG A 266 33.35 -14.19 -9.92
C ARG A 266 32.98 -15.62 -10.29
N MET A 267 32.75 -15.84 -11.57
CA MET A 267 32.56 -17.17 -12.09
C MET A 267 33.90 -17.91 -12.05
N PRO A 268 33.95 -19.17 -11.55
CA PRO A 268 35.17 -19.96 -11.62
C PRO A 268 35.52 -20.30 -13.09
N ALA A 269 36.82 -20.34 -13.38
CA ALA A 269 37.25 -20.87 -14.67
C ALA A 269 37.03 -22.38 -14.70
N VAL A 270 35.94 -22.81 -15.33
CA VAL A 270 35.61 -24.24 -15.50
C VAL A 270 36.29 -24.71 -16.79
N SER A 271 37.36 -25.51 -16.68
CA SER A 271 37.94 -26.19 -17.82
C SER A 271 37.09 -27.42 -18.15
N GLY A 272 36.47 -27.45 -19.34
CA GLY A 272 35.89 -28.65 -19.91
C GLY A 272 34.42 -28.86 -19.65
N ALA A 273 33.56 -27.84 -19.88
CA ALA A 273 32.16 -28.09 -20.18
C ALA A 273 32.01 -28.31 -21.69
N THR A 274 32.01 -29.56 -22.12
CA THR A 274 31.54 -29.97 -23.44
C THR A 274 30.05 -30.26 -23.37
#